data_abe306d534ce5e641b5890092c0af87e
#
_entry.id   abe306d534ce5e641b5890092c0af87e
#
_cell.length_a   1.000
_cell.length_b   1.000
_cell.length_c   1.000
_cell.angle_alpha   90.00
_cell.angle_beta   90.00
_cell.angle_gamma   90.00
#
_symmetry.space_group_name_H-M   'P 1'
#
loop_
_entity.id
_entity.type
_entity.pdbx_description
1 polymer ?
#
loop_
_entity_poly.entity_id
_entity_poly.type
_entity_poly.pdbx_seq_one_letter_code
_entity_poly.pdbx_strand_id
1 'polypeptide(L)'
;MSIASRTSELRKSLGLTQQAFADRLGITRGAVSKYDIDATDPSDAVISLICREFNVREAWLRDGTGEMLEQLTEDEDRSRFFGGLSKESASPEVLAFIDALRKTPEPAIRAALEFVCNVYESYNALQKEKENGD
;
A
#
# COMPACT_ATOMS: atom_id res chain seq x y z
N MET A 1 26.10 7.49 -3.70
CA MET A 1 24.93 7.70 -2.81
C MET A 1 25.06 6.76 -1.63
N SER A 2 24.89 7.29 -0.43
CA SER A 2 24.82 6.51 0.80
C SER A 2 23.48 5.78 0.97
N ILE A 3 23.40 4.89 1.94
CA ILE A 3 22.11 4.25 2.30
C ILE A 3 21.14 5.31 2.82
N ALA A 4 21.61 6.29 3.59
CA ALA A 4 20.80 7.41 4.07
C ALA A 4 20.19 8.22 2.92
N SER A 5 21.00 8.58 1.91
CA SER A 5 20.53 9.31 0.73
C SER A 5 19.46 8.54 -0.04
N ARG A 6 19.63 7.23 -0.24
CA ARG A 6 18.62 6.38 -0.88
C ARG A 6 17.35 6.24 -0.03
N THR A 7 17.49 6.20 1.29
CA THR A 7 16.34 6.21 2.20
C THR A 7 15.55 7.51 2.07
N SER A 8 16.22 8.64 1.97
CA SER A 8 15.62 9.96 1.73
C SER A 8 14.91 10.02 0.36
N GLU A 9 15.55 9.49 -0.67
CA GLU A 9 14.98 9.39 -2.02
C GLU A 9 13.70 8.56 -2.01
N LEU A 10 13.72 7.39 -1.37
CA LEU A 10 12.54 6.54 -1.20
C LEU A 10 11.40 7.29 -0.51
N ARG A 11 11.66 7.91 0.63
CA ARG A 11 10.64 8.68 1.35
C ARG A 11 9.99 9.74 0.46
N LYS A 12 10.79 10.50 -0.26
CA LYS A 12 10.32 11.56 -1.16
C LYS A 12 9.53 11.00 -2.34
N SER A 13 9.96 9.87 -2.91
CA SER A 13 9.24 9.21 -4.01
C SER A 13 7.86 8.70 -3.58
N LEU A 14 7.71 8.29 -2.33
CA LEU A 14 6.43 7.88 -1.73
C LEU A 14 5.54 9.07 -1.29
N GLY A 15 6.04 10.30 -1.38
CA GLY A 15 5.32 11.51 -0.95
C GLY A 15 5.09 11.58 0.57
N LEU A 16 5.88 10.85 1.36
CA LEU A 16 5.73 10.80 2.82
C LEU A 16 6.52 11.90 3.52
N THR A 17 5.91 12.50 4.56
CA THR A 17 6.62 13.38 5.48
C THR A 17 7.59 12.58 6.35
N GLN A 18 8.56 13.26 6.98
CA GLN A 18 9.47 12.62 7.94
C GLN A 18 8.72 11.93 9.07
N GLN A 19 7.68 12.57 9.60
CA GLN A 19 6.85 12.00 10.67
C GLN A 19 6.07 10.78 10.20
N ALA A 20 5.42 10.84 9.03
CA ALA A 20 4.66 9.72 8.48
C ALA A 20 5.56 8.51 8.17
N PHE A 21 6.74 8.74 7.63
CA PHE A 21 7.73 7.70 7.37
C PHE A 21 8.23 7.06 8.68
N ALA A 22 8.54 7.89 9.68
CA ALA A 22 8.94 7.43 11.01
C ALA A 22 7.85 6.58 11.69
N ASP A 23 6.61 7.03 11.66
CA ASP A 23 5.46 6.33 12.26
C ASP A 23 5.25 4.96 11.63
N ARG A 24 5.37 4.85 10.32
CA ARG A 24 5.23 3.56 9.61
C ARG A 24 6.34 2.56 9.94
N LEU A 25 7.53 3.04 10.23
CA LEU A 25 8.68 2.19 10.61
C LEU A 25 8.80 1.96 12.12
N GLY A 26 8.02 2.66 12.93
CA GLY A 26 8.15 2.61 14.39
C GLY A 26 9.46 3.21 14.91
N ILE A 27 10.03 4.18 14.21
CA ILE A 27 11.25 4.91 14.59
C ILE A 27 10.93 6.38 14.88
N THR A 28 11.91 7.12 15.39
CA THR A 28 11.73 8.54 15.69
C THR A 28 11.85 9.40 14.42
N ARG A 29 11.12 10.51 14.38
CA ARG A 29 11.28 11.53 13.33
C ARG A 29 12.73 12.04 13.24
N GLY A 30 13.39 12.19 14.40
CA GLY A 30 14.78 12.62 14.47
C GLY A 30 15.74 11.67 13.75
N ALA A 31 15.49 10.36 13.77
CA ALA A 31 16.25 9.39 13.00
C ALA A 31 16.06 9.62 11.49
N VAL A 32 14.84 9.81 11.03
CA VAL A 32 14.54 10.11 9.62
C VAL A 32 15.19 11.42 9.16
N SER A 33 15.16 12.45 10.01
CA SER A 33 15.81 13.72 9.75
C SER A 33 17.34 13.56 9.52
N LYS A 34 17.98 12.68 10.29
CA LYS A 34 19.42 12.39 10.10
C LYS A 34 19.70 11.65 8.79
N TYR A 35 18.81 10.79 8.35
CA TYR A 35 18.91 10.14 7.03
C TYR A 35 18.76 11.16 5.90
N ASP A 36 17.80 12.08 6.03
CA ASP A 36 17.55 13.12 5.02
C ASP A 36 18.73 14.07 4.78
N ILE A 37 19.54 14.32 5.80
CA ILE A 37 20.73 15.16 5.70
C ILE A 37 22.02 14.35 5.54
N ASP A 38 21.91 13.06 5.31
CA ASP A 38 23.04 12.14 5.13
C ASP A 38 24.03 12.11 6.32
N ALA A 39 23.54 12.35 7.53
CA ALA A 39 24.35 12.39 8.74
C ALA A 39 24.61 11.00 9.34
N THR A 40 23.72 10.05 9.10
CA THR A 40 23.80 8.67 9.65
C THR A 40 23.05 7.71 8.75
N ASP A 41 23.64 6.58 8.44
CA ASP A 41 22.96 5.49 7.74
C ASP A 41 21.99 4.74 8.67
N PRO A 42 20.87 4.23 8.13
CA PRO A 42 20.01 3.32 8.87
C PRO A 42 20.76 2.06 9.31
N SER A 43 20.43 1.56 10.50
CA SER A 43 20.94 0.25 10.96
C SER A 43 20.37 -0.90 10.12
N ASP A 44 20.98 -2.08 10.19
CA ASP A 44 20.50 -3.27 9.49
C ASP A 44 19.05 -3.62 9.86
N ALA A 45 18.67 -3.43 11.12
CA ALA A 45 17.30 -3.63 11.58
C ALA A 45 16.32 -2.65 10.88
N VAL A 46 16.69 -1.38 10.77
CA VAL A 46 15.89 -0.36 10.08
C VAL A 46 15.83 -0.62 8.58
N ILE A 47 16.94 -1.04 7.96
CA ILE A 47 16.97 -1.43 6.55
C ILE A 47 15.97 -2.56 6.29
N SER A 48 15.96 -3.60 7.13
CA SER A 48 15.00 -4.71 7.02
C SER A 48 13.55 -4.24 7.18
N LEU A 49 13.28 -3.30 8.09
CA LEU A 49 11.96 -2.69 8.26
C LEU A 49 11.53 -1.91 7.02
N ILE A 50 12.41 -1.11 6.44
CA ILE A 50 12.15 -0.34 5.22
C ILE A 50 11.80 -1.29 4.06
N CYS A 51 12.59 -2.33 3.85
CA CYS A 51 12.38 -3.30 2.78
C CYS A 51 11.04 -4.00 2.92
N ARG A 52 10.64 -4.37 4.13
CA ARG A 52 9.38 -5.05 4.42
C ARG A 52 8.18 -4.13 4.29
N GLU A 53 8.27 -2.93 4.89
CA GLU A 53 7.14 -1.99 4.96
C GLU A 53 6.80 -1.39 3.60
N PHE A 54 7.81 -1.03 2.82
CA PHE A 54 7.66 -0.32 1.55
C PHE A 54 7.93 -1.18 0.32
N ASN A 55 8.20 -2.46 0.51
CA ASN A 55 8.52 -3.40 -0.57
C ASN A 55 9.71 -2.96 -1.44
N VAL A 56 10.76 -2.51 -0.78
CA VAL A 56 12.00 -2.04 -1.40
C VAL A 56 12.99 -3.19 -1.53
N ARG A 57 13.67 -3.25 -2.66
CA ARG A 57 14.78 -4.21 -2.85
C ARG A 57 15.95 -3.82 -1.98
N GLU A 58 16.42 -4.75 -1.16
CA GLU A 58 17.57 -4.52 -0.27
C GLU A 58 18.83 -4.19 -1.05
N ALA A 59 19.06 -4.83 -2.21
CA ALA A 59 20.18 -4.53 -3.09
C ALA A 59 20.15 -3.08 -3.60
N TRP A 60 18.98 -2.54 -3.92
CA TRP A 60 18.88 -1.13 -4.29
C TRP A 60 19.16 -0.21 -3.09
N LEU A 61 18.64 -0.52 -1.92
CA LEU A 61 18.80 0.31 -0.74
C LEU A 61 20.25 0.33 -0.25
N ARG A 62 20.95 -0.83 -0.25
CA ARG A 62 22.36 -0.94 0.18
C ARG A 62 23.33 -0.48 -0.87
N ASP A 63 23.18 -0.93 -2.10
CA ASP A 63 24.21 -0.81 -3.14
C ASP A 63 23.79 0.08 -4.30
N GLY A 64 22.51 0.44 -4.40
CA GLY A 64 21.96 1.20 -5.52
C GLY A 64 21.79 0.38 -6.79
N THR A 65 21.81 -0.95 -6.69
CA THR A 65 21.67 -1.85 -7.84
C THR A 65 20.22 -2.29 -8.07
N GLY A 66 19.81 -2.30 -9.34
CA GLY A 66 18.46 -2.72 -9.73
C GLY A 66 17.40 -1.65 -9.48
N GLU A 67 16.14 -2.08 -9.53
CA GLU A 67 15.00 -1.20 -9.30
C GLU A 67 14.72 -1.00 -7.80
N MET A 68 14.22 0.18 -7.45
CA MET A 68 13.91 0.57 -6.07
C MET A 68 12.88 -0.36 -5.43
N LEU A 69 11.77 -0.58 -6.13
CA LEU A 69 10.65 -1.38 -5.62
C LEU A 69 10.69 -2.79 -6.20
N GLU A 70 10.35 -3.73 -5.35
CA GLU A 70 10.08 -5.10 -5.79
C GLU A 70 8.74 -5.14 -6.49
N GLN A 71 8.69 -5.70 -7.69
CA GLN A 71 7.43 -5.91 -8.38
C GLN A 71 6.72 -7.08 -7.70
N LEU A 72 5.63 -6.78 -7.01
CA LEU A 72 4.75 -7.81 -6.47
C LEU A 72 4.02 -8.50 -7.61
N THR A 73 3.88 -9.81 -7.51
CA THR A 73 2.90 -10.51 -8.34
C THR A 73 1.49 -10.08 -7.92
N GLU A 74 0.52 -10.17 -8.84
CA GLU A 74 -0.88 -9.83 -8.53
C GLU A 74 -1.41 -10.55 -7.29
N ASP A 75 -0.96 -11.79 -7.06
CA ASP A 75 -1.35 -12.59 -5.91
C ASP A 75 -0.72 -12.10 -4.60
N GLU A 76 0.52 -11.62 -4.63
CA GLU A 76 1.19 -11.04 -3.47
C GLU A 76 0.59 -9.69 -3.10
N ASP A 77 0.28 -8.86 -4.08
CA ASP A 77 -0.39 -7.56 -3.87
C ASP A 77 -1.78 -7.74 -3.27
N ARG A 78 -2.54 -8.70 -3.81
CA ARG A 78 -3.85 -9.10 -3.28
C ARG A 78 -3.75 -9.62 -1.85
N SER A 79 -2.76 -10.47 -1.57
CA SER A 79 -2.52 -11.01 -0.22
C SER A 79 -2.13 -9.93 0.78
N ARG A 80 -1.36 -8.92 0.37
CA ARG A 80 -1.03 -7.75 1.20
C ARG A 80 -2.24 -6.88 1.48
N PHE A 81 -3.05 -6.60 0.46
CA PHE A 81 -4.27 -5.82 0.62
C PHE A 81 -5.21 -6.46 1.64
N PHE A 82 -5.45 -7.77 1.53
CA PHE A 82 -6.28 -8.51 2.47
C PHE A 82 -5.60 -8.74 3.82
N GLY A 83 -4.27 -8.84 3.89
CA GLY A 83 -3.50 -8.96 5.12
C GLY A 83 -3.44 -7.66 5.92
N GLY A 84 -3.47 -6.51 5.24
CA GLY A 84 -3.54 -5.18 5.87
C GLY A 84 -4.91 -4.85 6.49
N LEU A 85 -5.96 -5.58 6.11
CA LEU A 85 -7.26 -5.64 6.79
C LEU A 85 -7.15 -6.58 8.01
N SER A 86 -6.19 -6.29 8.89
CA SER A 86 -5.87 -7.17 10.00
C SER A 86 -7.03 -7.28 10.99
N LYS A 87 -7.10 -8.44 11.66
CA LYS A 87 -8.13 -8.83 12.63
C LYS A 87 -8.35 -7.83 13.77
N GLU A 88 -7.44 -6.90 13.98
CA GLU A 88 -7.50 -5.94 15.09
C GLU A 88 -8.34 -4.69 14.80
N SER A 89 -8.62 -4.39 13.53
CA SER A 89 -9.33 -3.17 13.13
C SER A 89 -10.64 -3.39 12.39
N ALA A 90 -10.95 -4.63 12.04
CA ALA A 90 -12.15 -4.94 11.27
C ALA A 90 -13.30 -5.40 12.18
N SER A 91 -14.50 -4.86 11.93
CA SER A 91 -15.71 -5.35 12.61
C SER A 91 -15.98 -6.82 12.27
N PRO A 92 -16.73 -7.56 13.13
CA PRO A 92 -17.09 -8.95 12.85
C PRO A 92 -17.78 -9.15 11.50
N GLU A 93 -18.53 -8.15 11.03
CA GLU A 93 -19.24 -8.17 9.74
C GLU A 93 -18.25 -8.09 8.57
N VAL A 94 -17.22 -7.26 8.69
CA VAL A 94 -16.16 -7.15 7.67
C VAL A 94 -15.35 -8.44 7.59
N LEU A 95 -15.04 -9.05 8.71
CA LEU A 95 -14.34 -10.35 8.74
C LEU A 95 -15.17 -11.46 8.12
N ALA A 96 -16.48 -11.50 8.39
CA ALA A 96 -17.42 -12.45 7.78
C ALA A 96 -17.51 -12.23 6.26
N PHE A 97 -17.53 -10.99 5.80
CA PHE A 97 -17.55 -10.65 4.38
C PHE A 97 -16.28 -11.12 3.66
N ILE A 98 -15.09 -10.88 4.26
CA ILE A 98 -13.80 -11.34 3.72
C ILE A 98 -13.76 -12.88 3.66
N ASP A 99 -14.23 -13.57 4.69
CA ASP A 99 -14.26 -15.03 4.72
C ASP A 99 -15.22 -15.61 3.67
N ALA A 100 -16.36 -14.97 3.47
CA ALA A 100 -17.29 -15.32 2.40
C ALA A 100 -16.67 -15.13 1.00
N LEU A 101 -15.94 -14.03 0.77
CA LEU A 101 -15.23 -13.81 -0.50
C LEU A 101 -14.18 -14.89 -0.77
N ARG A 102 -13.44 -15.31 0.26
CA ARG A 102 -12.42 -16.37 0.13
C ARG A 102 -13.02 -17.72 -0.31
N LYS A 103 -14.23 -18.00 0.12
CA LYS A 103 -14.96 -19.26 -0.15
C LYS A 103 -15.74 -19.19 -1.46
N THR A 104 -15.93 -18.02 -2.03
CA THR A 104 -16.71 -17.80 -3.24
C THR A 104 -15.85 -18.03 -4.48
N PRO A 105 -16.27 -18.87 -5.44
CA PRO A 105 -15.55 -19.07 -6.68
C PRO A 105 -15.40 -17.77 -7.48
N GLU A 106 -14.25 -17.57 -8.11
CA GLU A 106 -13.94 -16.36 -8.90
C GLU A 106 -15.04 -15.98 -9.92
N PRO A 107 -15.63 -16.91 -10.68
CA PRO A 107 -16.70 -16.57 -11.62
C PRO A 107 -17.92 -15.94 -10.94
N ALA A 108 -18.27 -16.37 -9.72
CA ALA A 108 -19.39 -15.80 -8.96
C ALA A 108 -19.06 -14.38 -8.45
N ILE A 109 -17.82 -14.14 -8.02
CA ILE A 109 -17.35 -12.80 -7.62
C ILE A 109 -17.40 -11.87 -8.82
N ARG A 110 -16.94 -12.31 -9.98
CA ARG A 110 -16.95 -11.53 -11.23
C ARG A 110 -18.39 -11.17 -11.64
N ALA A 111 -19.30 -12.11 -11.61
CA ALA A 111 -20.72 -11.86 -11.91
C ALA A 111 -21.36 -10.86 -10.94
N ALA A 112 -21.02 -10.93 -9.65
CA ALA A 112 -21.49 -9.96 -8.65
C ALA A 112 -20.93 -8.55 -8.91
N LEU A 113 -19.67 -8.42 -9.28
CA LEU A 113 -19.05 -7.14 -9.65
C LEU A 113 -19.67 -6.55 -10.91
N GLU A 114 -19.92 -7.35 -11.95
CA GLU A 114 -20.62 -6.91 -13.17
C GLU A 114 -22.03 -6.40 -12.83
N PHE A 115 -22.75 -7.10 -11.96
CA PHE A 115 -24.07 -6.67 -11.50
C PHE A 115 -24.01 -5.30 -10.80
N VAL A 116 -23.05 -5.11 -9.88
CA VAL A 116 -22.87 -3.82 -9.19
C VAL A 116 -22.52 -2.71 -10.18
N CYS A 117 -21.64 -2.96 -11.16
CA CYS A 117 -21.31 -1.99 -12.20
C CYS A 117 -22.53 -1.60 -13.03
N ASN A 118 -23.35 -2.58 -13.45
CA ASN A 118 -24.57 -2.33 -14.21
C ASN A 118 -25.60 -1.51 -13.42
N VAL A 119 -25.75 -1.78 -12.13
CA VAL A 119 -26.61 -0.98 -11.23
C VAL A 119 -26.11 0.45 -11.15
N TYR A 120 -24.80 0.66 -10.99
CA TYR A 120 -24.20 1.98 -10.92
C TYR A 120 -24.38 2.77 -12.22
N GLU A 121 -24.16 2.16 -13.38
CA GLU A 121 -24.36 2.78 -14.68
C GLU A 121 -25.85 3.16 -14.90
N SER A 122 -26.75 2.26 -14.55
CA SER A 122 -28.21 2.53 -14.63
C SER A 122 -28.63 3.68 -13.73
N TYR A 123 -28.10 3.72 -12.51
CA TYR A 123 -28.36 4.83 -11.58
C TYR A 123 -27.88 6.18 -12.13
N ASN A 124 -26.66 6.21 -12.67
CA ASN A 124 -26.10 7.44 -13.24
C ASN A 124 -26.87 7.90 -14.51
N ALA A 125 -27.35 6.97 -15.33
CA ALA A 125 -28.18 7.31 -16.48
C ALA A 125 -29.49 7.99 -16.04
N LEU A 126 -30.15 7.46 -15.01
CA LEU A 126 -31.39 8.06 -14.46
C LEU A 126 -31.16 9.43 -13.84
N GLN A 127 -29.99 9.68 -13.24
CA GLN A 127 -29.67 11.01 -12.69
C GLN A 127 -29.46 12.04 -13.79
N LYS A 128 -28.79 11.66 -14.89
CA LYS A 128 -28.60 12.55 -16.05
C LYS A 128 -29.91 12.92 -16.76
N GLU A 129 -30.85 11.99 -16.84
CA GLU A 129 -32.18 12.27 -17.40
C GLU A 129 -32.97 13.28 -16.54
N LYS A 130 -32.83 13.21 -15.23
CA LYS A 130 -33.46 14.17 -14.31
C LYS A 130 -32.86 15.58 -14.42
N GLU A 131 -31.53 15.69 -14.62
CA GLU A 131 -30.85 16.98 -14.80
C GLU A 131 -31.14 17.62 -16.15
N ASN A 132 -31.42 16.84 -17.20
CA ASN A 132 -31.71 17.33 -18.54
C ASN A 132 -33.23 17.53 -18.81
N GLY A 133 -34.08 17.18 -17.88
CA GLY A 133 -35.53 17.24 -18.00
C GLY A 133 -36.18 18.49 -17.40
N ASP A 134 -35.37 19.38 -16.86
CA ASP A 134 -35.76 20.74 -16.42
C ASP A 134 -35.30 21.77 -17.48
#